data_e4fe0e85c3589afb5c8c2e332a688807
#
_entry.id   e4fe0e85c3589afb5c8c2e332a688807
#
_cell.length_a   1.000
_cell.length_b   1.000
_cell.length_c   1.000
_cell.angle_alpha   90.00
_cell.angle_beta   90.00
_cell.angle_gamma   90.00
#
_symmetry.space_group_name_H-M   'P 1'
#
loop_
_entity.id
_entity.type
_entity.pdbx_description
1 polymer ?
#
loop_
_entity_poly.entity_id
_entity_poly.type
_entity_poly.pdbx_seq_one_letter_code
_entity_poly.pdbx_strand_id
1 'polypeptide(L)'
;GAFHEQLSPNEISDNLNLYFQQCSTTITCEMGSIISATLANGGICPTTKEKVFSENSVKDCLTLMYGCGMYDYSGEFAFEIGLPAKSGVSGCILLVVPNMMGICIWSPPLDEQGNSFKGIEFCKQLNQELNLHIFHNIISNKINLVNSVNIRFLQLCCDGKLDEIQQLIEKI
;
A
#
# COMPACT_ATOMS: atom_id res chain seq x y z
N GLY A 1 -7.61 -6.05 -29.86
CA GLY A 1 -6.85 -4.92 -29.41
C GLY A 1 -7.49 -4.21 -28.24
N ALA A 2 -6.71 -3.48 -27.47
CA ALA A 2 -7.18 -2.73 -26.32
C ALA A 2 -7.98 -1.48 -26.69
N PHE A 3 -7.89 -1.03 -27.93
CA PHE A 3 -8.58 0.17 -28.43
C PHE A 3 -9.68 -0.22 -29.40
N HIS A 4 -10.86 0.39 -29.27
CA HIS A 4 -12.02 0.17 -30.15
C HIS A 4 -11.87 0.91 -31.49
N GLU A 5 -11.02 1.94 -31.54
CA GLU A 5 -10.72 2.72 -32.74
C GLU A 5 -9.24 2.69 -33.06
N GLN A 6 -8.89 2.89 -34.34
CA GLN A 6 -7.50 3.05 -34.73
C GLN A 6 -7.02 4.45 -34.32
N LEU A 7 -6.15 4.50 -33.35
CA LEU A 7 -5.50 5.74 -32.92
C LEU A 7 -4.50 6.21 -33.99
N SER A 8 -4.47 7.52 -34.22
CA SER A 8 -3.41 8.15 -35.02
C SER A 8 -2.04 8.03 -34.32
N PRO A 9 -0.93 8.09 -35.07
CA PRO A 9 0.42 8.08 -34.47
C PRO A 9 0.63 9.19 -33.41
N ASN A 10 0.00 10.34 -33.58
CA ASN A 10 0.10 11.45 -32.62
C ASN A 10 -0.65 11.13 -31.32
N GLU A 11 -1.86 10.59 -31.40
CA GLU A 11 -2.62 10.17 -30.21
C GLU A 11 -1.89 9.06 -29.42
N ILE A 12 -1.24 8.12 -30.14
CA ILE A 12 -0.40 7.09 -29.48
C ILE A 12 0.77 7.76 -28.76
N SER A 13 1.45 8.71 -29.41
CA SER A 13 2.58 9.44 -28.83
C SER A 13 2.17 10.25 -27.59
N ASP A 14 1.02 10.94 -27.65
CA ASP A 14 0.53 11.75 -26.55
C ASP A 14 0.13 10.90 -25.33
N ASN A 15 -0.56 9.79 -25.57
CA ASN A 15 -0.90 8.82 -24.51
C ASN A 15 0.36 8.21 -23.88
N LEU A 16 1.38 7.89 -24.70
CA LEU A 16 2.63 7.35 -24.20
C LEU A 16 3.41 8.38 -23.37
N ASN A 17 3.44 9.64 -23.81
CA ASN A 17 4.06 10.74 -23.08
C ASN A 17 3.37 10.96 -21.72
N LEU A 18 2.04 10.93 -21.65
CA LEU A 18 1.29 11.02 -20.41
C LEU A 18 1.66 9.86 -19.47
N TYR A 19 1.72 8.65 -19.99
CA TYR A 19 2.14 7.48 -19.21
C TYR A 19 3.57 7.64 -18.65
N PHE A 20 4.51 8.10 -19.45
CA PHE A 20 5.89 8.35 -18.99
C PHE A 20 5.95 9.43 -17.91
N GLN A 21 5.16 10.51 -18.02
CA GLN A 21 5.08 11.54 -16.99
C GLN A 21 4.57 10.98 -15.67
N GLN A 22 3.52 10.16 -15.70
CA GLN A 22 2.98 9.50 -14.50
C GLN A 22 4.01 8.55 -13.86
N CYS A 23 4.71 7.76 -14.66
CA CYS A 23 5.75 6.85 -14.19
C CYS A 23 6.99 7.58 -13.63
N SER A 24 7.22 8.83 -14.05
CA SER A 24 8.39 9.63 -13.64
C SER A 24 8.15 10.53 -12.42
N THR A 25 6.98 10.42 -11.79
CA THR A 25 6.67 11.19 -10.58
C THR A 25 7.57 10.77 -9.44
N THR A 26 8.36 11.73 -8.92
CA THR A 26 9.23 11.49 -7.76
C THR A 26 8.48 11.76 -6.47
N ILE A 27 8.51 10.80 -5.55
CA ILE A 27 7.90 10.94 -4.22
C ILE A 27 8.88 10.49 -3.14
N THR A 28 8.69 11.00 -1.92
CA THR A 28 9.34 10.45 -0.72
C THR A 28 8.50 9.33 -0.12
N CYS A 29 9.08 8.50 0.77
CA CYS A 29 8.30 7.50 1.51
C CYS A 29 7.18 8.14 2.35
N GLU A 30 7.41 9.34 2.89
CA GLU A 30 6.40 10.10 3.61
C GLU A 30 5.20 10.45 2.70
N MET A 31 5.46 11.00 1.52
CA MET A 31 4.40 11.28 0.53
C MET A 31 3.66 10.01 0.11
N GLY A 32 4.39 8.92 -0.14
CA GLY A 32 3.81 7.62 -0.48
C GLY A 32 2.95 7.05 0.65
N SER A 33 3.35 7.22 1.91
CA SER A 33 2.55 6.79 3.06
C SER A 33 1.26 7.60 3.21
N ILE A 34 1.29 8.92 2.93
CA ILE A 34 0.09 9.77 2.91
C ILE A 34 -0.88 9.34 1.81
N ILE A 35 -0.37 9.00 0.62
CA ILE A 35 -1.20 8.46 -0.48
C ILE A 35 -1.88 7.16 -0.04
N SER A 36 -1.11 6.21 0.49
CA SER A 36 -1.63 4.94 0.99
C SER A 36 -2.63 5.13 2.14
N ALA A 37 -2.35 6.05 3.06
CA ALA A 37 -3.23 6.39 4.18
C ALA A 37 -4.53 7.09 3.72
N THR A 38 -4.48 7.87 2.65
CA THR A 38 -5.68 8.45 2.02
C THR A 38 -6.59 7.37 1.47
N LEU A 39 -6.02 6.35 0.82
CA LEU A 39 -6.78 5.17 0.38
C LEU A 39 -7.33 4.38 1.57
N ALA A 40 -6.52 4.15 2.61
CA ALA A 40 -6.96 3.48 3.83
C ALA A 40 -8.12 4.19 4.53
N ASN A 41 -8.18 5.51 4.43
CA ASN A 41 -9.18 6.39 5.05
C ASN A 41 -10.35 6.75 4.10
N GLY A 42 -10.67 5.88 3.16
CA GLY A 42 -11.82 6.05 2.27
C GLY A 42 -11.74 7.26 1.32
N GLY A 43 -10.52 7.71 1.00
CA GLY A 43 -10.27 8.81 0.08
C GLY A 43 -10.14 10.20 0.74
N ILE A 44 -10.14 10.26 2.07
CA ILE A 44 -9.91 11.49 2.83
C ILE A 44 -8.45 11.54 3.26
N CYS A 45 -7.73 12.58 2.83
CA CYS A 45 -6.33 12.77 3.21
C CYS A 45 -6.21 12.98 4.73
N PRO A 46 -5.39 12.17 5.43
CA PRO A 46 -5.30 12.26 6.89
C PRO A 46 -4.64 13.55 7.38
N THR A 47 -3.79 14.18 6.57
CA THR A 47 -3.07 15.42 6.92
C THR A 47 -3.88 16.66 6.61
N THR A 48 -4.42 16.80 5.38
CA THR A 48 -5.19 17.99 4.94
C THR A 48 -6.66 17.92 5.31
N LYS A 49 -7.20 16.73 5.60
CA LYS A 49 -8.63 16.45 5.81
C LYS A 49 -9.51 16.65 4.57
N GLU A 50 -8.92 16.87 3.43
CA GLU A 50 -9.62 17.01 2.17
C GLU A 50 -10.08 15.67 1.62
N LYS A 51 -11.25 15.63 1.02
CA LYS A 51 -11.74 14.48 0.25
C LYS A 51 -11.08 14.47 -1.13
N VAL A 52 -10.04 13.65 -1.31
CA VAL A 52 -9.26 13.54 -2.55
C VAL A 52 -9.91 12.59 -3.55
N PHE A 53 -10.46 11.46 -3.08
CA PHE A 53 -11.07 10.44 -3.92
C PHE A 53 -12.50 10.12 -3.47
N SER A 54 -13.32 9.67 -4.42
CA SER A 54 -14.63 9.10 -4.10
C SER A 54 -14.47 7.71 -3.48
N GLU A 55 -15.42 7.29 -2.67
CA GLU A 55 -15.43 5.96 -2.05
C GLU A 55 -15.41 4.83 -3.10
N ASN A 56 -16.12 5.02 -4.22
CA ASN A 56 -16.12 4.06 -5.32
C ASN A 56 -14.73 3.96 -5.97
N SER A 57 -14.07 5.09 -6.21
CA SER A 57 -12.71 5.11 -6.76
C SER A 57 -11.71 4.42 -5.83
N VAL A 58 -11.84 4.63 -4.51
CA VAL A 58 -11.02 3.96 -3.50
C VAL A 58 -11.26 2.46 -3.53
N LYS A 59 -12.52 2.03 -3.50
CA LYS A 59 -12.89 0.61 -3.58
C LYS A 59 -12.28 -0.05 -4.82
N ASP A 60 -12.44 0.56 -5.99
CA ASP A 60 -11.94 0.01 -7.23
C ASP A 60 -10.40 -0.03 -7.27
N CYS A 61 -9.74 1.02 -6.77
CA CYS A 61 -8.28 1.07 -6.63
C CYS A 61 -7.76 -0.04 -5.71
N LEU A 62 -8.32 -0.18 -4.51
CA LEU A 62 -7.92 -1.21 -3.55
C LEU A 62 -8.18 -2.63 -4.09
N THR A 63 -9.26 -2.82 -4.84
CA THR A 63 -9.56 -4.11 -5.49
C THR A 63 -8.49 -4.47 -6.53
N LEU A 64 -8.07 -3.50 -7.36
CA LEU A 64 -7.00 -3.69 -8.33
C LEU A 64 -5.64 -3.93 -7.63
N MET A 65 -5.33 -3.16 -6.60
CA MET A 65 -4.11 -3.36 -5.80
C MET A 65 -4.06 -4.75 -5.18
N TYR A 66 -5.17 -5.25 -4.67
CA TYR A 66 -5.26 -6.58 -4.07
C TYR A 66 -5.08 -7.69 -5.12
N GLY A 67 -5.73 -7.56 -6.28
CA GLY A 67 -5.77 -8.62 -7.29
C GLY A 67 -4.53 -8.68 -8.20
N CYS A 68 -3.88 -7.55 -8.49
CA CYS A 68 -2.79 -7.47 -9.47
C CYS A 68 -1.72 -6.41 -9.13
N GLY A 69 -1.62 -5.96 -7.89
CA GLY A 69 -0.69 -4.89 -7.51
C GLY A 69 0.77 -5.31 -7.37
N MET A 70 1.06 -6.61 -7.27
CA MET A 70 2.39 -7.17 -6.96
C MET A 70 2.96 -8.01 -8.10
N TYR A 71 2.64 -7.67 -9.35
CA TYR A 71 3.04 -8.41 -10.55
C TYR A 71 2.65 -9.90 -10.46
N ASP A 72 3.49 -10.82 -10.91
CA ASP A 72 3.21 -12.27 -10.87
C ASP A 72 3.13 -12.83 -9.43
N TYR A 73 3.61 -12.08 -8.44
CA TYR A 73 3.51 -12.42 -7.02
C TYR A 73 2.15 -12.05 -6.38
N SER A 74 1.23 -11.40 -7.11
CA SER A 74 -0.01 -10.86 -6.53
C SER A 74 -0.87 -11.90 -5.82
N GLY A 75 -1.00 -13.10 -6.40
CA GLY A 75 -1.78 -14.18 -5.81
C GLY A 75 -1.18 -14.71 -4.50
N GLU A 76 0.13 -14.91 -4.48
CA GLU A 76 0.86 -15.36 -3.28
C GLU A 76 0.85 -14.28 -2.20
N PHE A 77 1.06 -13.02 -2.58
CA PHE A 77 0.95 -11.87 -1.66
C PHE A 77 -0.43 -11.76 -1.02
N ALA A 78 -1.49 -11.94 -1.81
CA ALA A 78 -2.86 -11.95 -1.32
C ALA A 78 -3.13 -13.11 -0.34
N PHE A 79 -2.51 -14.27 -0.56
CA PHE A 79 -2.63 -15.42 0.31
C PHE A 79 -1.82 -15.27 1.61
N GLU A 80 -0.56 -14.81 1.53
CA GLU A 80 0.34 -14.72 2.68
C GLU A 80 0.09 -13.49 3.54
N ILE A 81 -0.16 -12.33 2.90
CA ILE A 81 -0.24 -11.03 3.58
C ILE A 81 -1.68 -10.53 3.62
N GLY A 82 -2.45 -10.76 2.54
CA GLY A 82 -3.87 -10.49 2.50
C GLY A 82 -4.24 -9.00 2.59
N LEU A 83 -3.41 -8.11 2.06
CA LEU A 83 -3.61 -6.66 2.05
C LEU A 83 -3.45 -6.10 0.64
N PRO A 84 -4.19 -5.03 0.28
CA PRO A 84 -3.96 -4.30 -0.95
C PRO A 84 -2.56 -3.67 -0.97
N ALA A 85 -1.79 -3.95 -2.02
CA ALA A 85 -0.46 -3.38 -2.19
C ALA A 85 -0.17 -3.06 -3.66
N LYS A 86 0.75 -2.11 -3.91
CA LYS A 86 1.25 -1.79 -5.24
C LYS A 86 2.76 -1.69 -5.25
N SER A 87 3.38 -2.53 -6.04
CA SER A 87 4.82 -2.54 -6.26
C SER A 87 5.23 -1.65 -7.43
N GLY A 88 6.42 -1.10 -7.35
CA GLY A 88 7.06 -0.35 -8.42
C GLY A 88 8.51 -0.81 -8.62
N VAL A 89 8.96 -0.80 -9.86
CA VAL A 89 10.33 -1.23 -10.25
C VAL A 89 11.44 -0.36 -9.65
N SER A 90 11.10 0.77 -9.05
CA SER A 90 12.03 1.59 -8.26
C SER A 90 12.38 0.96 -6.90
N GLY A 91 11.74 -0.15 -6.52
CA GLY A 91 11.83 -0.77 -5.20
C GLY A 91 10.83 -0.21 -4.19
N CYS A 92 9.82 0.52 -4.66
CA CYS A 92 8.75 1.05 -3.82
C CYS A 92 7.60 0.04 -3.70
N ILE A 93 7.05 -0.10 -2.48
CA ILE A 93 5.78 -0.79 -2.23
C ILE A 93 4.88 0.17 -1.45
N LEU A 94 3.69 0.43 -1.99
CA LEU A 94 2.59 1.08 -1.27
C LEU A 94 1.70 -0.03 -0.70
N LEU A 95 1.56 -0.09 0.61
CA LEU A 95 0.71 -1.05 1.31
C LEU A 95 -0.43 -0.32 2.01
N VAL A 96 -1.63 -0.85 1.88
CA VAL A 96 -2.83 -0.26 2.49
C VAL A 96 -3.45 -1.24 3.46
N VAL A 97 -3.61 -0.82 4.71
CA VAL A 97 -4.41 -1.52 5.71
C VAL A 97 -5.74 -0.76 5.84
N PRO A 98 -6.83 -1.23 5.22
CA PRO A 98 -8.09 -0.50 5.16
C PRO A 98 -8.59 -0.10 6.55
N ASN A 99 -9.06 1.14 6.70
CA ASN A 99 -9.54 1.76 7.94
C ASN A 99 -8.50 1.87 9.07
N MET A 100 -7.22 1.66 8.77
CA MET A 100 -6.18 1.66 9.80
C MET A 100 -4.99 2.54 9.41
N MET A 101 -4.23 2.16 8.37
CA MET A 101 -3.00 2.86 7.99
C MET A 101 -2.61 2.66 6.54
N GLY A 102 -1.78 3.60 6.05
CA GLY A 102 -1.05 3.47 4.79
C GLY A 102 0.45 3.43 5.05
N ILE A 103 1.14 2.57 4.33
CA ILE A 103 2.58 2.37 4.47
C ILE A 103 3.23 2.52 3.11
N CYS A 104 4.39 3.19 3.07
CA CYS A 104 5.26 3.22 1.92
C CYS A 104 6.64 2.69 2.31
N ILE A 105 7.10 1.70 1.57
CA ILE A 105 8.39 1.05 1.76
C ILE A 105 9.23 1.33 0.52
N TRP A 106 10.50 1.65 0.70
CA TRP A 106 11.43 1.77 -0.41
C TRP A 106 12.73 1.01 -0.11
N SER A 107 13.04 0.05 -0.98
CA SER A 107 14.30 -0.70 -0.98
C SER A 107 14.59 -1.16 -2.41
N PRO A 108 15.64 -0.61 -3.08
CA PRO A 108 15.89 -0.81 -4.50
C PRO A 108 16.15 -2.24 -4.97
N PRO A 109 16.79 -3.15 -4.19
CA PRO A 109 17.01 -4.52 -4.64
C PRO A 109 15.67 -5.24 -4.88
N LEU A 110 15.49 -5.74 -6.11
CA LEU A 110 14.30 -6.45 -6.54
C LEU A 110 14.52 -7.96 -6.52
N ASP A 111 13.45 -8.71 -6.30
CA ASP A 111 13.40 -10.15 -6.51
C ASP A 111 13.20 -10.51 -8.00
N GLU A 112 13.11 -11.80 -8.31
CA GLU A 112 12.92 -12.29 -9.68
C GLU A 112 11.58 -11.89 -10.29
N GLN A 113 10.60 -11.53 -9.46
CA GLN A 113 9.25 -11.10 -9.87
C GLN A 113 9.13 -9.56 -9.98
N GLY A 114 10.24 -8.83 -9.73
CA GLY A 114 10.30 -7.38 -9.87
C GLY A 114 9.82 -6.59 -8.64
N ASN A 115 9.62 -7.25 -7.51
CA ASN A 115 9.22 -6.60 -6.26
C ASN A 115 10.44 -6.32 -5.36
N SER A 116 10.35 -5.30 -4.52
CA SER A 116 11.37 -5.05 -3.49
C SER A 116 11.52 -6.26 -2.57
N PHE A 117 12.68 -6.93 -2.62
CA PHE A 117 12.95 -8.12 -1.81
C PHE A 117 12.78 -7.85 -0.31
N LYS A 118 13.42 -6.80 0.21
CA LYS A 118 13.29 -6.41 1.62
C LYS A 118 11.89 -5.87 1.95
N GLY A 119 11.23 -5.25 0.98
CA GLY A 119 9.87 -4.76 1.14
C GLY A 119 8.85 -5.87 1.32
N ILE A 120 8.97 -6.96 0.56
CA ILE A 120 8.14 -8.17 0.73
C ILE A 120 8.37 -8.79 2.11
N GLU A 121 9.63 -8.97 2.51
CA GLU A 121 9.97 -9.54 3.81
C GLU A 121 9.42 -8.70 4.96
N PHE A 122 9.54 -7.38 4.87
CA PHE A 122 8.93 -6.46 5.83
C PHE A 122 7.40 -6.63 5.91
N CYS A 123 6.71 -6.75 4.77
CA CYS A 123 5.25 -6.97 4.75
C CYS A 123 4.86 -8.29 5.42
N LYS A 124 5.63 -9.36 5.22
CA LYS A 124 5.42 -10.67 5.87
C LYS A 124 5.56 -10.56 7.38
N GLN A 125 6.65 -9.98 7.86
CA GLN A 125 6.91 -9.80 9.29
C GLN A 125 5.86 -8.90 9.93
N LEU A 126 5.52 -7.77 9.31
CA LEU A 126 4.49 -6.86 9.81
C LEU A 126 3.14 -7.57 9.94
N ASN A 127 2.75 -8.37 8.94
CA ASN A 127 1.51 -9.13 9.00
C ASN A 127 1.51 -10.19 10.10
N GLN A 128 2.64 -10.88 10.32
CA GLN A 128 2.79 -11.87 11.39
C GLN A 128 2.66 -11.23 12.78
N GLU A 129 3.31 -10.08 12.99
CA GLU A 129 3.31 -9.38 14.28
C GLU A 129 1.95 -8.73 14.61
N LEU A 130 1.31 -8.13 13.61
CA LEU A 130 0.09 -7.34 13.83
C LEU A 130 -1.19 -8.05 13.40
N ASN A 131 -1.12 -9.24 12.78
CA ASN A 131 -2.27 -10.02 12.31
C ASN A 131 -3.20 -9.20 11.39
N LEU A 132 -2.63 -8.52 10.40
CA LEU A 132 -3.32 -7.55 9.54
C LEU A 132 -4.07 -8.15 8.37
N HIS A 133 -3.95 -9.47 8.14
CA HIS A 133 -4.62 -10.14 7.03
C HIS A 133 -6.13 -9.89 7.06
N ILE A 134 -6.73 -9.44 5.94
CA ILE A 134 -8.16 -9.05 5.88
C ILE A 134 -9.13 -10.14 6.36
N PHE A 135 -8.74 -11.41 6.26
CA PHE A 135 -9.55 -12.56 6.72
C PHE A 135 -9.18 -13.06 8.12
N HIS A 136 -8.18 -12.45 8.78
CA HIS A 136 -7.76 -12.91 10.11
C HIS A 136 -8.89 -12.81 11.14
N ASN A 137 -9.67 -11.73 11.10
CA ASN A 137 -10.78 -11.48 12.04
C ASN A 137 -11.97 -12.42 11.90
N ILE A 138 -12.04 -13.20 10.83
CA ILE A 138 -13.07 -14.25 10.66
C ILE A 138 -12.83 -15.39 11.67
N ILE A 139 -11.57 -15.61 12.06
CA ILE A 139 -11.15 -16.74 12.90
C ILE A 139 -11.07 -16.33 14.38
N SER A 140 -10.86 -15.06 14.68
CA SER A 140 -10.67 -14.56 16.05
C SER A 140 -11.76 -13.55 16.44
N ASN A 141 -12.56 -13.89 17.45
CA ASN A 141 -13.50 -12.94 18.11
C ASN A 141 -12.79 -11.80 18.89
N LYS A 142 -11.51 -11.50 18.58
CA LYS A 142 -10.67 -10.52 19.31
C LYS A 142 -10.62 -9.16 18.61
N ILE A 143 -11.77 -8.57 18.28
CA ILE A 143 -11.86 -7.24 17.64
C ILE A 143 -11.33 -6.10 18.54
N ASN A 144 -11.22 -6.29 19.86
CA ASN A 144 -11.03 -5.15 20.80
C ASN A 144 -9.58 -4.84 21.20
N LEU A 145 -8.61 -5.72 20.93
CA LEU A 145 -7.20 -5.48 21.31
C LEU A 145 -6.38 -4.79 20.21
N VAL A 146 -6.74 -5.01 18.97
CA VAL A 146 -6.03 -4.48 17.79
C VAL A 146 -6.13 -2.96 17.72
N ASN A 147 -7.28 -2.38 18.10
CA ASN A 147 -7.52 -0.94 17.96
C ASN A 147 -6.64 -0.05 18.87
N SER A 148 -6.34 -0.47 20.10
CA SER A 148 -5.56 0.36 21.03
C SER A 148 -4.05 0.30 20.76
N VAL A 149 -3.53 -0.86 20.39
CA VAL A 149 -2.11 -1.04 20.05
C VAL A 149 -1.80 -0.36 18.72
N ASN A 150 -2.69 -0.48 17.74
CA ASN A 150 -2.52 0.10 16.41
C ASN A 150 -2.54 1.63 16.40
N ILE A 151 -3.42 2.27 17.18
CA ILE A 151 -3.45 3.73 17.31
C ILE A 151 -2.13 4.24 17.92
N ARG A 152 -1.60 3.55 18.92
CA ARG A 152 -0.33 3.94 19.55
C ARG A 152 0.86 3.73 18.63
N PHE A 153 0.90 2.61 17.87
CA PHE A 153 1.93 2.36 16.86
C PHE A 153 1.93 3.43 15.77
N LEU A 154 0.75 3.80 15.27
CA LEU A 154 0.59 4.87 14.28
C LEU A 154 1.07 6.22 14.80
N GLN A 155 0.71 6.58 16.03
CA GLN A 155 1.17 7.81 16.67
C GLN A 155 2.71 7.84 16.78
N LEU A 156 3.32 6.74 17.22
CA LEU A 156 4.77 6.63 17.35
C LEU A 156 5.49 6.70 16.00
N CYS A 157 4.90 6.11 14.93
CA CYS A 157 5.42 6.23 13.58
C CYS A 157 5.34 7.67 13.05
N CYS A 158 4.23 8.37 13.28
CA CYS A 158 4.06 9.77 12.90
C CYS A 158 5.01 10.71 13.67
N ASP A 159 5.32 10.38 14.91
CA ASP A 159 6.21 11.16 15.77
C ASP A 159 7.71 10.83 15.56
N GLY A 160 8.04 9.86 14.69
CA GLY A 160 9.40 9.42 14.41
C GLY A 160 10.12 8.76 15.60
N LYS A 161 9.38 8.22 16.55
CA LYS A 161 9.90 7.65 17.81
C LYS A 161 10.29 6.17 17.66
N LEU A 162 11.36 5.93 16.90
CA LEU A 162 11.85 4.58 16.57
C LEU A 162 12.09 3.69 17.81
N ASP A 163 12.66 4.23 18.88
CA ASP A 163 12.96 3.47 20.09
C ASP A 163 11.69 3.01 20.82
N GLU A 164 10.65 3.86 20.85
CA GLU A 164 9.35 3.52 21.46
C GLU A 164 8.58 2.52 20.59
N ILE A 165 8.74 2.59 19.24
CA ILE A 165 8.17 1.62 18.31
C ILE A 165 8.79 0.23 18.56
N GLN A 166 10.11 0.17 18.69
CA GLN A 166 10.83 -1.06 18.94
C GLN A 166 10.43 -1.70 20.29
N GLN A 167 10.30 -0.89 21.35
CA GLN A 167 9.79 -1.35 22.65
C GLN A 167 8.32 -1.80 22.61
N LEU A 168 7.51 -1.23 21.72
CA LEU A 168 6.12 -1.64 21.56
C LEU A 168 6.03 -2.99 20.85
N ILE A 169 6.88 -3.21 19.83
CA ILE A 169 6.98 -4.48 19.09
C ILE A 169 7.48 -5.60 20.03
N GLU A 170 8.46 -5.32 20.90
CA GLU A 170 8.99 -6.31 21.85
C GLU A 170 8.00 -6.73 22.97
N LYS A 171 6.90 -5.99 23.13
CA LYS A 171 5.86 -6.25 24.15
C LYS A 171 4.62 -6.96 23.60
N ILE A 172 4.54 -7.12 22.27
CA ILE A 172 3.44 -7.80 21.58
C ILE A 172 3.82 -9.27 21.38
#